data_cda43b30050fb6a2d0ddb40f3f916740
#
_entry.id   cda43b30050fb6a2d0ddb40f3f916740
#
_cell.length_a   1.000
_cell.length_b   1.000
_cell.length_c   1.000
_cell.angle_alpha   90.00
_cell.angle_beta   90.00
_cell.angle_gamma   90.00
#
_symmetry.space_group_name_H-M   'P 1'
#
loop_
_entity.id
_entity.type
_entity.pdbx_description
1 polymer ?
#
loop_
_entity_poly.entity_id
_entity_poly.type
_entity_poly.pdbx_seq_one_letter_code
_entity_poly.pdbx_strand_id
1 'polypeptide(L)'
;MSKELNIYLAGPRGFCAGVDRAIEMVKEALKKYGKPVYVRHEIVHNKYVVENLKSEGAVFIEELNEIKDKSRPVIFSAHGVPKSVPQEALDLNLLYFDATCPLVSKIHKEVEFFDRKQFPVILIGHRNHPEVIGTMGQTKSEIFLVETVEDVIKLPLNKDEKIAYVTQTTLSVDDTKDIVTEVKKRFNNVIEPKKNDICYATTNRQEAVKKIASNCDYFLVIGASNSSNSLRLVEVAKNYGSKKAILVEDVDSLNLNIFENIENIGITASASSPEILVKKLIDKLKNNFDLKINEAHYQKEKVYFKVPQKLKS
;
A
#
# COMPACT_ATOMS: atom_id res chain seq x y z
N MET A 1 8.26 2.63 -41.03
CA MET A 1 7.43 1.68 -40.24
C MET A 1 7.68 2.01 -38.77
N SER A 2 6.64 2.11 -37.95
CA SER A 2 6.78 2.26 -36.51
C SER A 2 7.46 1.01 -35.95
N LYS A 3 8.31 1.19 -34.95
CA LYS A 3 9.00 0.09 -34.27
C LYS A 3 7.98 -0.77 -33.53
N GLU A 4 8.09 -2.11 -33.64
CA GLU A 4 7.28 -3.06 -32.88
C GLU A 4 7.79 -3.16 -31.42
N LEU A 5 6.87 -3.17 -30.45
CA LEU A 5 7.12 -3.40 -29.03
C LEU A 5 6.19 -4.47 -28.49
N ASN A 6 6.74 -5.46 -27.82
CA ASN A 6 5.98 -6.44 -27.05
C ASN A 6 5.68 -5.86 -25.65
N ILE A 7 4.42 -5.77 -25.31
CA ILE A 7 3.95 -5.31 -24.00
C ILE A 7 3.47 -6.52 -23.19
N TYR A 8 4.04 -6.73 -22.02
CA TYR A 8 3.63 -7.76 -21.06
C TYR A 8 2.91 -7.09 -19.90
N LEU A 9 1.59 -7.29 -19.80
CA LEU A 9 0.79 -6.73 -18.71
C LEU A 9 0.69 -7.74 -17.57
N ALA A 10 1.25 -7.41 -16.41
CA ALA A 10 1.09 -8.22 -15.20
C ALA A 10 -0.31 -8.03 -14.58
N GLY A 11 -1.00 -9.12 -14.30
CA GLY A 11 -2.31 -9.13 -13.64
C GLY A 11 -2.35 -10.10 -12.46
N PRO A 12 -3.00 -9.75 -11.32
CA PRO A 12 -3.74 -8.50 -11.07
C PRO A 12 -2.82 -7.29 -10.91
N ARG A 13 -3.35 -6.12 -11.24
CA ARG A 13 -2.71 -4.81 -11.09
C ARG A 13 -3.77 -3.77 -10.70
N GLY A 14 -3.32 -2.58 -10.33
CA GLY A 14 -4.20 -1.47 -10.01
C GLY A 14 -4.90 -1.63 -8.65
N PHE A 15 -6.00 -0.92 -8.44
CA PHE A 15 -6.67 -0.83 -7.15
C PHE A 15 -6.97 -2.17 -6.49
N CYS A 16 -6.73 -2.24 -5.18
CA CYS A 16 -7.18 -3.34 -4.32
C CYS A 16 -8.47 -2.95 -3.58
N ALA A 17 -9.16 -3.94 -3.02
CA ALA A 17 -10.42 -3.72 -2.30
C ALA A 17 -10.30 -2.73 -1.12
N GLY A 18 -9.13 -2.63 -0.47
CA GLY A 18 -8.89 -1.65 0.60
C GLY A 18 -8.84 -0.23 0.09
N VAL A 19 -8.17 -0.03 -1.03
CA VAL A 19 -8.06 1.26 -1.72
C VAL A 19 -9.40 1.70 -2.29
N ASP A 20 -10.11 0.81 -3.01
CA ASP A 20 -11.45 1.09 -3.54
C ASP A 20 -12.39 1.55 -2.43
N ARG A 21 -12.43 0.80 -1.31
CA ARG A 21 -13.26 1.16 -0.15
C ARG A 21 -12.92 2.54 0.40
N ALA A 22 -11.64 2.86 0.55
CA ALA A 22 -11.22 4.14 1.14
C ALA A 22 -11.62 5.32 0.24
N ILE A 23 -11.43 5.21 -1.06
CA ILE A 23 -11.85 6.22 -2.05
C ILE A 23 -13.37 6.36 -2.05
N GLU A 24 -14.11 5.24 -2.07
CA GLU A 24 -15.57 5.23 -2.03
C GLU A 24 -16.10 5.91 -0.75
N MET A 25 -15.45 5.73 0.40
CA MET A 25 -15.84 6.40 1.64
C MET A 25 -15.74 7.92 1.53
N VAL A 26 -14.70 8.48 0.90
CA VAL A 26 -14.58 9.92 0.67
C VAL A 26 -15.70 10.41 -0.26
N LYS A 27 -15.97 9.68 -1.35
CA LYS A 27 -17.02 10.05 -2.31
C LYS A 27 -18.42 10.00 -1.68
N GLU A 28 -18.73 8.97 -0.93
CA GLU A 28 -20.01 8.85 -0.21
C GLU A 28 -20.15 9.95 0.87
N ALA A 29 -19.06 10.32 1.55
CA ALA A 29 -19.09 11.44 2.49
C ALA A 29 -19.34 12.77 1.77
N LEU A 30 -18.68 13.05 0.64
CA LEU A 30 -18.93 14.23 -0.18
C LEU A 30 -20.39 14.31 -0.65
N LYS A 31 -20.96 13.18 -1.06
CA LYS A 31 -22.35 13.09 -1.47
C LYS A 31 -23.32 13.36 -0.32
N LYS A 32 -23.06 12.76 0.84
CA LYS A 32 -23.97 12.83 2.01
C LYS A 32 -23.89 14.16 2.76
N TYR A 33 -22.70 14.66 2.99
CA TYR A 33 -22.45 15.84 3.84
C TYR A 33 -22.17 17.11 3.04
N GLY A 34 -21.95 17.00 1.71
CA GLY A 34 -21.52 18.10 0.87
C GLY A 34 -20.04 18.46 1.08
N LYS A 35 -19.60 19.51 0.40
CA LYS A 35 -18.23 20.03 0.45
C LYS A 35 -18.06 21.04 1.60
N PRO A 36 -16.88 21.11 2.24
CA PRO A 36 -15.75 20.21 2.13
C PRO A 36 -15.95 18.90 2.93
N VAL A 37 -15.20 17.85 2.58
CA VAL A 37 -14.91 16.70 3.43
C VAL A 37 -13.42 16.70 3.69
N TYR A 38 -13.02 16.68 4.94
CA TYR A 38 -11.60 16.63 5.31
C TYR A 38 -11.06 15.20 5.21
N VAL A 39 -9.82 15.07 4.80
CA VAL A 39 -9.12 13.79 4.74
C VAL A 39 -7.76 13.94 5.41
N ARG A 40 -7.54 13.20 6.50
CA ARG A 40 -6.26 13.26 7.21
C ARG A 40 -5.22 12.42 6.50
N HIS A 41 -4.13 13.05 6.07
CA HIS A 41 -3.11 12.51 5.18
C HIS A 41 -3.68 12.11 3.81
N GLU A 42 -2.84 11.66 2.89
CA GLU A 42 -3.31 11.07 1.63
C GLU A 42 -4.19 9.85 1.92
N ILE A 43 -5.39 9.79 1.33
CA ILE A 43 -6.30 8.65 1.52
C ILE A 43 -5.62 7.33 1.11
N VAL A 44 -4.83 7.38 0.06
CA VAL A 44 -3.90 6.38 -0.45
C VAL A 44 -2.73 7.08 -1.14
N HIS A 45 -1.56 6.45 -1.21
CA HIS A 45 -0.38 7.02 -1.87
C HIS A 45 -0.52 7.02 -3.39
N ASN A 46 -1.23 8.00 -3.93
CA ASN A 46 -1.36 8.22 -5.37
C ASN A 46 -1.82 9.66 -5.67
N LYS A 47 -0.95 10.44 -6.30
CA LYS A 47 -1.21 11.85 -6.63
C LYS A 47 -2.47 12.04 -7.49
N TYR A 48 -2.69 11.19 -8.50
CA TYR A 48 -3.88 11.27 -9.35
C TYR A 48 -5.17 11.10 -8.55
N VAL A 49 -5.20 10.16 -7.59
CA VAL A 49 -6.35 9.96 -6.70
C VAL A 49 -6.58 11.17 -5.81
N VAL A 50 -5.52 11.69 -5.20
CA VAL A 50 -5.59 12.86 -4.30
C VAL A 50 -6.11 14.07 -5.07
N GLU A 51 -5.57 14.38 -6.25
CA GLU A 51 -6.00 15.54 -7.04
C GLU A 51 -7.45 15.38 -7.55
N ASN A 52 -7.87 14.18 -7.94
CA ASN A 52 -9.26 13.93 -8.30
C ASN A 52 -10.21 14.21 -7.12
N LEU A 53 -9.90 13.68 -5.94
CA LEU A 53 -10.74 13.91 -4.76
C LEU A 53 -10.74 15.38 -4.33
N LYS A 54 -9.62 16.11 -4.46
CA LYS A 54 -9.58 17.57 -4.25
C LYS A 54 -10.53 18.28 -5.21
N SER A 55 -10.53 17.94 -6.50
CA SER A 55 -11.43 18.54 -7.48
C SER A 55 -12.91 18.26 -7.18
N GLU A 56 -13.20 17.12 -6.54
CA GLU A 56 -14.54 16.75 -6.09
C GLU A 56 -14.94 17.47 -4.77
N GLY A 57 -13.99 18.11 -4.05
CA GLY A 57 -14.22 18.91 -2.85
C GLY A 57 -13.68 18.32 -1.54
N ALA A 58 -12.80 17.31 -1.62
CA ALA A 58 -12.05 16.87 -0.46
C ALA A 58 -10.93 17.87 -0.11
N VAL A 59 -10.69 18.09 1.17
CA VAL A 59 -9.61 18.93 1.71
C VAL A 59 -8.66 18.04 2.51
N PHE A 60 -7.44 17.88 2.01
CA PHE A 60 -6.42 17.08 2.67
C PHE A 60 -5.71 17.91 3.72
N ILE A 61 -5.55 17.36 4.92
CA ILE A 61 -4.91 17.95 6.09
C ILE A 61 -3.88 16.96 6.67
N GLU A 62 -2.88 17.49 7.36
CA GLU A 62 -1.93 16.67 8.10
C GLU A 62 -2.43 16.43 9.53
N GLU A 63 -2.90 17.48 10.23
CA GLU A 63 -3.35 17.40 11.60
C GLU A 63 -4.81 17.88 11.78
N LEU A 64 -5.52 17.34 12.78
CA LEU A 64 -6.94 17.62 12.99
C LEU A 64 -7.22 19.08 13.39
N ASN A 65 -6.26 19.78 13.98
CA ASN A 65 -6.38 21.18 14.33
C ASN A 65 -6.43 22.14 13.12
N GLU A 66 -6.09 21.66 11.93
CA GLU A 66 -6.21 22.42 10.67
C GLU A 66 -7.67 22.51 10.18
N ILE A 67 -8.59 21.73 10.76
CA ILE A 67 -10.00 21.70 10.37
C ILE A 67 -10.67 23.03 10.77
N LYS A 68 -11.04 23.81 9.74
CA LYS A 68 -11.69 25.12 9.94
C LYS A 68 -13.18 25.00 10.21
N ASP A 69 -13.87 24.11 9.49
CA ASP A 69 -15.31 23.86 9.64
C ASP A 69 -15.54 22.52 10.36
N LYS A 70 -15.72 22.58 11.67
CA LYS A 70 -15.95 21.39 12.52
C LYS A 70 -17.31 20.72 12.31
N SER A 71 -18.23 21.34 11.56
CA SER A 71 -19.50 20.73 11.18
C SER A 71 -19.35 19.67 10.07
N ARG A 72 -18.18 19.63 9.43
CA ARG A 72 -17.86 18.74 8.32
C ARG A 72 -17.09 17.50 8.80
N PRO A 73 -17.33 16.34 8.16
CA PRO A 73 -16.64 15.12 8.55
C PRO A 73 -15.17 15.12 8.16
N VAL A 74 -14.36 14.38 8.93
CA VAL A 74 -13.00 14.01 8.57
C VAL A 74 -12.89 12.50 8.37
N ILE A 75 -12.11 12.09 7.38
CA ILE A 75 -11.85 10.69 7.05
C ILE A 75 -10.37 10.39 7.30
N PHE A 76 -10.08 9.33 8.05
CA PHE A 76 -8.72 8.84 8.25
C PHE A 76 -8.33 7.92 7.10
N SER A 77 -7.05 7.94 6.73
CA SER A 77 -6.55 7.24 5.54
C SER A 77 -6.62 5.71 5.66
N ALA A 78 -6.47 5.04 4.51
CA ALA A 78 -6.45 3.57 4.43
C ALA A 78 -5.30 2.93 5.21
N HIS A 79 -4.23 3.67 5.50
CA HIS A 79 -3.04 3.20 6.20
C HIS A 79 -3.27 2.92 7.69
N GLY A 80 -4.36 3.45 8.25
CA GLY A 80 -4.61 3.40 9.69
C GLY A 80 -3.97 4.54 10.46
N VAL A 81 -4.43 4.74 11.67
CA VAL A 81 -3.97 5.82 12.55
C VAL A 81 -3.70 5.31 13.97
N PRO A 82 -2.81 5.96 14.74
CA PRO A 82 -2.66 5.70 16.17
C PRO A 82 -3.99 5.93 16.91
N LYS A 83 -4.20 5.26 18.04
CA LYS A 83 -5.39 5.43 18.90
C LYS A 83 -5.58 6.86 19.40
N SER A 84 -4.52 7.65 19.47
CA SER A 84 -4.59 9.07 19.85
C SER A 84 -5.41 9.90 18.86
N VAL A 85 -5.39 9.57 17.57
CA VAL A 85 -6.07 10.36 16.53
C VAL A 85 -7.60 10.32 16.65
N PRO A 86 -8.27 9.15 16.73
CA PRO A 86 -9.71 9.13 17.00
C PRO A 86 -10.06 9.73 18.36
N GLN A 87 -9.22 9.63 19.38
CA GLN A 87 -9.44 10.30 20.67
C GLN A 87 -9.41 11.83 20.51
N GLU A 88 -8.39 12.35 19.83
CA GLU A 88 -8.30 13.79 19.52
C GLU A 88 -9.51 14.29 18.71
N ALA A 89 -9.99 13.49 17.74
CA ALA A 89 -11.20 13.85 16.98
C ALA A 89 -12.42 13.98 17.88
N LEU A 90 -12.56 13.09 18.89
CA LEU A 90 -13.64 13.18 19.89
C LEU A 90 -13.49 14.42 20.77
N ASP A 91 -12.29 14.70 21.25
CA ASP A 91 -11.98 15.86 22.10
C ASP A 91 -12.26 17.19 21.37
N LEU A 92 -12.03 17.21 20.06
CA LEU A 92 -12.35 18.35 19.18
C LEU A 92 -13.82 18.40 18.72
N ASN A 93 -14.67 17.45 19.15
CA ASN A 93 -16.06 17.28 18.72
C ASN A 93 -16.22 17.15 17.19
N LEU A 94 -15.33 16.43 16.54
CA LEU A 94 -15.36 16.18 15.10
C LEU A 94 -16.16 14.91 14.77
N LEU A 95 -16.98 14.99 13.72
CA LEU A 95 -17.50 13.77 13.08
C LEU A 95 -16.40 13.13 12.25
N TYR A 96 -16.00 11.91 12.59
CA TYR A 96 -14.98 11.20 11.83
C TYR A 96 -15.45 9.84 11.31
N PHE A 97 -14.81 9.41 10.25
CA PHE A 97 -14.92 8.05 9.68
C PHE A 97 -13.53 7.47 9.46
N ASP A 98 -13.36 6.24 9.86
CA ASP A 98 -12.09 5.52 9.73
C ASP A 98 -12.09 4.66 8.47
N ALA A 99 -11.28 5.06 7.47
CA ALA A 99 -11.10 4.32 6.25
C ALA A 99 -9.96 3.29 6.31
N THR A 100 -9.37 3.05 7.48
CA THR A 100 -8.35 2.02 7.67
C THR A 100 -8.74 0.72 6.97
N CYS A 101 -7.84 0.19 6.15
CA CYS A 101 -8.06 -1.07 5.46
C CYS A 101 -8.37 -2.19 6.48
N PRO A 102 -9.39 -3.04 6.26
CA PRO A 102 -9.70 -4.14 7.17
C PRO A 102 -8.52 -5.08 7.45
N LEU A 103 -7.57 -5.21 6.51
CA LEU A 103 -6.37 -6.02 6.70
C LEU A 103 -5.35 -5.35 7.62
N VAL A 104 -5.25 -4.03 7.60
CA VAL A 104 -4.47 -3.25 8.58
C VAL A 104 -5.16 -3.27 9.94
N SER A 105 -6.48 -3.10 10.00
CA SER A 105 -7.25 -3.20 11.24
C SER A 105 -7.11 -4.57 11.93
N LYS A 106 -6.89 -5.65 11.14
CA LYS A 106 -6.56 -6.97 11.69
C LYS A 106 -5.25 -6.92 12.49
N ILE A 107 -4.21 -6.32 11.92
CA ILE A 107 -2.89 -6.20 12.57
C ILE A 107 -2.99 -5.34 13.83
N HIS A 108 -3.71 -4.22 13.77
CA HIS A 108 -3.99 -3.39 14.94
C HIS A 108 -4.59 -4.21 16.10
N LYS A 109 -5.59 -5.03 15.81
CA LYS A 109 -6.24 -5.90 16.82
C LYS A 109 -5.30 -6.99 17.35
N GLU A 110 -4.42 -7.53 16.52
CA GLU A 110 -3.41 -8.49 16.94
C GLU A 110 -2.39 -7.85 17.90
N VAL A 111 -1.89 -6.65 17.57
CA VAL A 111 -1.03 -5.88 18.46
C VAL A 111 -1.71 -5.60 19.80
N GLU A 112 -2.96 -5.14 19.80
CA GLU A 112 -3.73 -4.93 21.03
C GLU A 112 -3.93 -6.22 21.85
N PHE A 113 -4.11 -7.34 21.18
CA PHE A 113 -4.24 -8.63 21.84
C PHE A 113 -2.93 -9.04 22.52
N PHE A 114 -1.79 -8.88 21.85
CA PHE A 114 -0.47 -9.23 22.42
C PHE A 114 -0.09 -8.30 23.57
N ASP A 115 -0.41 -7.00 23.44
CA ASP A 115 -0.21 -6.01 24.51
C ASP A 115 -0.98 -6.40 25.78
N ARG A 116 -2.28 -6.75 25.68
CA ARG A 116 -3.06 -7.25 26.83
C ARG A 116 -2.50 -8.54 27.45
N LYS A 117 -1.74 -9.32 26.69
CA LYS A 117 -1.05 -10.52 27.17
C LYS A 117 0.36 -10.23 27.68
N GLN A 118 0.80 -8.98 27.61
CA GLN A 118 2.14 -8.54 27.98
C GLN A 118 3.25 -9.28 27.20
N PHE A 119 2.98 -9.62 25.94
CA PHE A 119 3.97 -10.19 25.05
C PHE A 119 4.68 -9.07 24.31
N PRO A 120 6.03 -9.00 24.32
CA PRO A 120 6.76 -8.11 23.42
C PRO A 120 6.36 -8.36 21.96
N VAL A 121 6.15 -7.27 21.23
CA VAL A 121 5.75 -7.32 19.82
C VAL A 121 6.88 -6.80 18.95
N ILE A 122 7.30 -7.61 17.98
CA ILE A 122 8.20 -7.20 16.90
C ILE A 122 7.33 -6.80 15.72
N LEU A 123 7.49 -5.56 15.25
CA LEU A 123 6.85 -5.08 14.02
C LEU A 123 7.89 -5.07 12.90
N ILE A 124 7.68 -5.89 11.88
CA ILE A 124 8.50 -5.86 10.66
C ILE A 124 7.86 -4.83 9.72
N GLY A 125 8.59 -3.74 9.40
CA GLY A 125 8.04 -2.65 8.61
C GLY A 125 9.01 -1.49 8.41
N HIS A 126 8.67 -0.56 7.53
CA HIS A 126 9.52 0.60 7.24
C HIS A 126 9.25 1.75 8.19
N ARG A 127 10.31 2.26 8.79
CA ARG A 127 10.28 3.45 9.66
C ARG A 127 9.63 4.62 8.93
N ASN A 128 8.83 5.39 9.65
CA ASN A 128 8.11 6.55 9.14
C ASN A 128 6.97 6.24 8.14
N HIS A 129 6.71 4.98 7.80
CA HIS A 129 5.54 4.66 6.99
C HIS A 129 4.25 4.85 7.80
N PRO A 130 3.18 5.48 7.26
CA PRO A 130 1.94 5.74 8.01
C PRO A 130 1.30 4.49 8.63
N GLU A 131 1.32 3.35 7.94
CA GLU A 131 0.81 2.08 8.48
C GLU A 131 1.61 1.60 9.70
N VAL A 132 2.93 1.77 9.69
CA VAL A 132 3.81 1.43 10.83
C VAL A 132 3.55 2.35 12.01
N ILE A 133 3.45 3.66 11.76
CA ILE A 133 3.10 4.65 12.81
C ILE A 133 1.72 4.32 13.40
N GLY A 134 0.73 4.03 12.55
CA GLY A 134 -0.61 3.63 12.97
C GLY A 134 -0.61 2.38 13.84
N THR A 135 0.16 1.36 13.44
CA THR A 135 0.27 0.08 14.16
C THR A 135 1.00 0.25 15.49
N MET A 136 2.12 0.96 15.53
CA MET A 136 2.85 1.25 16.78
C MET A 136 1.99 2.03 17.77
N GLY A 137 1.13 2.91 17.30
CA GLY A 137 0.22 3.70 18.12
C GLY A 137 -1.02 2.96 18.64
N GLN A 138 -1.11 1.63 18.47
CA GLN A 138 -2.22 0.83 19.01
C GLN A 138 -2.04 0.44 20.47
N THR A 139 -0.86 0.59 21.01
CA THR A 139 -0.53 0.27 22.40
C THR A 139 0.35 1.35 23.04
N LYS A 140 0.40 1.37 24.36
CA LYS A 140 1.36 2.18 25.13
C LYS A 140 2.64 1.41 25.43
N SER A 141 2.62 0.08 25.33
CA SER A 141 3.80 -0.75 25.46
C SER A 141 4.73 -0.60 24.27
N GLU A 142 6.01 -0.83 24.48
CA GLU A 142 7.01 -0.75 23.43
C GLU A 142 6.79 -1.83 22.38
N ILE A 143 6.77 -1.40 21.11
CA ILE A 143 6.82 -2.27 19.94
C ILE A 143 8.20 -2.13 19.32
N PHE A 144 8.86 -3.24 19.09
CA PHE A 144 10.20 -3.30 18.51
C PHE A 144 10.11 -3.30 16.98
N LEU A 145 10.38 -2.14 16.38
CA LEU A 145 10.42 -2.03 14.91
C LEU A 145 11.73 -2.61 14.37
N VAL A 146 11.60 -3.50 13.39
CA VAL A 146 12.72 -4.06 12.63
C VAL A 146 12.48 -3.89 11.12
N GLU A 147 13.53 -3.52 10.40
CA GLU A 147 13.53 -3.34 8.95
C GLU A 147 14.42 -4.38 8.26
N THR A 148 15.43 -4.89 8.98
CA THR A 148 16.47 -5.78 8.47
C THR A 148 16.72 -6.97 9.39
N VAL A 149 17.45 -7.98 8.89
CA VAL A 149 17.92 -9.12 9.70
C VAL A 149 18.83 -8.64 10.83
N GLU A 150 19.68 -7.63 10.57
CA GLU A 150 20.59 -7.06 11.56
C GLU A 150 19.85 -6.38 12.73
N ASP A 151 18.68 -5.78 12.46
CA ASP A 151 17.85 -5.20 13.52
C ASP A 151 17.34 -6.31 14.48
N VAL A 152 16.92 -7.45 13.92
CA VAL A 152 16.50 -8.59 14.75
C VAL A 152 17.62 -9.04 15.69
N ILE A 153 18.87 -9.12 15.21
CA ILE A 153 20.02 -9.53 15.99
C ILE A 153 20.29 -8.57 17.18
N LYS A 154 19.99 -7.28 17.00
CA LYS A 154 20.26 -6.23 18.01
C LYS A 154 19.13 -6.00 19.01
N LEU A 155 18.00 -6.68 18.87
CA LEU A 155 16.86 -6.47 19.79
C LEU A 155 17.25 -6.72 21.25
N PRO A 156 16.84 -5.86 22.21
CA PRO A 156 17.16 -6.01 23.63
C PRO A 156 16.21 -7.01 24.33
N LEU A 157 15.91 -8.13 23.68
CA LEU A 157 14.98 -9.15 24.17
C LEU A 157 15.72 -10.46 24.49
N ASN A 158 15.25 -11.16 25.53
CA ASN A 158 15.81 -12.46 25.90
C ASN A 158 15.31 -13.53 24.92
N LYS A 159 16.20 -14.47 24.53
CA LYS A 159 15.88 -15.57 23.61
C LYS A 159 14.74 -16.49 24.08
N ASP A 160 14.56 -16.62 25.40
CA ASP A 160 13.54 -17.49 26.01
C ASP A 160 12.21 -16.74 26.24
N GLU A 161 12.20 -15.45 26.01
CA GLU A 161 11.01 -14.62 26.14
C GLU A 161 9.95 -15.00 25.11
N LYS A 162 8.70 -15.01 25.54
CA LYS A 162 7.57 -15.30 24.65
C LYS A 162 7.21 -14.03 23.90
N ILE A 163 7.57 -13.98 22.63
CA ILE A 163 7.37 -12.83 21.77
C ILE A 163 6.30 -13.08 20.69
N ALA A 164 5.72 -12.03 20.16
CA ALA A 164 4.91 -12.09 18.94
C ALA A 164 5.54 -11.22 17.85
N TYR A 165 5.28 -11.53 16.59
CA TYR A 165 5.59 -10.60 15.51
C TYR A 165 4.36 -10.31 14.65
N VAL A 166 4.35 -9.13 14.07
CA VAL A 166 3.40 -8.69 13.03
C VAL A 166 4.19 -7.99 11.92
N THR A 167 3.59 -7.84 10.74
CA THR A 167 4.27 -7.18 9.61
C THR A 167 3.42 -6.07 9.01
N GLN A 168 4.07 -5.08 8.40
CA GLN A 168 3.42 -4.15 7.49
C GLN A 168 2.84 -4.92 6.29
N THR A 169 1.68 -4.48 5.77
CA THR A 169 0.94 -5.22 4.72
C THR A 169 1.57 -5.17 3.33
N THR A 170 2.50 -4.24 3.08
CA THR A 170 3.04 -3.91 1.75
C THR A 170 4.53 -4.23 1.57
N LEU A 171 5.07 -5.13 2.40
CA LEU A 171 6.47 -5.54 2.32
C LEU A 171 6.75 -6.47 1.14
N SER A 172 8.04 -6.64 0.83
CA SER A 172 8.52 -7.75 0.02
C SER A 172 8.24 -9.08 0.74
N VAL A 173 7.64 -10.02 0.02
CA VAL A 173 7.37 -11.35 0.58
C VAL A 173 8.69 -12.09 0.86
N ASP A 174 9.67 -11.94 -0.05
CA ASP A 174 10.95 -12.64 0.05
C ASP A 174 11.80 -12.07 1.20
N ASP A 175 11.97 -10.73 1.26
CA ASP A 175 12.77 -10.07 2.32
C ASP A 175 12.15 -10.31 3.70
N THR A 176 10.83 -10.27 3.80
CA THR A 176 10.12 -10.54 5.07
C THR A 176 10.37 -11.97 5.56
N LYS A 177 10.47 -12.93 4.62
CA LYS A 177 10.78 -14.33 4.97
C LYS A 177 12.14 -14.46 5.63
N ASP A 178 13.15 -13.73 5.17
CA ASP A 178 14.50 -13.76 5.74
C ASP A 178 14.51 -13.16 7.15
N ILE A 179 13.83 -12.04 7.36
CA ILE A 179 13.68 -11.41 8.70
C ILE A 179 12.94 -12.36 9.66
N VAL A 180 11.81 -12.95 9.23
CA VAL A 180 11.04 -13.92 10.03
C VAL A 180 11.87 -15.16 10.36
N THR A 181 12.70 -15.63 9.45
CA THR A 181 13.61 -16.76 9.67
C THR A 181 14.61 -16.44 10.79
N GLU A 182 15.18 -15.23 10.77
CA GLU A 182 16.10 -14.83 11.85
C GLU A 182 15.36 -14.62 13.19
N VAL A 183 14.13 -14.09 13.20
CA VAL A 183 13.30 -14.02 14.42
C VAL A 183 13.12 -15.42 15.03
N LYS A 184 12.74 -16.41 14.22
CA LYS A 184 12.53 -17.79 14.66
C LYS A 184 13.83 -18.49 15.11
N LYS A 185 14.96 -18.13 14.54
CA LYS A 185 16.28 -18.65 14.92
C LYS A 185 16.74 -18.05 16.24
N ARG A 186 16.48 -16.76 16.47
CA ARG A 186 16.92 -16.06 17.66
C ARG A 186 16.07 -16.36 18.90
N PHE A 187 14.76 -16.52 18.76
CA PHE A 187 13.82 -16.66 19.87
C PHE A 187 13.20 -18.05 19.91
N ASN A 188 13.18 -18.65 21.13
CA ASN A 188 12.67 -20.00 21.34
C ASN A 188 11.12 -20.08 21.34
N ASN A 189 10.41 -18.98 21.68
CA ASN A 189 8.97 -18.93 21.90
C ASN A 189 8.33 -17.83 21.04
N VAL A 190 8.19 -18.06 19.72
CA VAL A 190 7.64 -17.10 18.78
C VAL A 190 6.17 -17.38 18.49
N ILE A 191 5.31 -16.39 18.67
CA ILE A 191 3.90 -16.41 18.25
C ILE A 191 3.81 -15.78 16.86
N GLU A 192 3.36 -16.57 15.91
CA GLU A 192 3.16 -16.14 14.53
C GLU A 192 1.75 -15.58 14.30
N PRO A 193 1.56 -14.66 13.33
CA PRO A 193 0.23 -14.25 12.88
C PRO A 193 -0.60 -15.48 12.44
N LYS A 194 -1.87 -15.54 12.83
CA LYS A 194 -2.77 -16.64 12.43
C LYS A 194 -2.97 -16.73 10.91
N LYS A 195 -2.86 -15.62 10.23
CA LYS A 195 -2.87 -15.48 8.76
C LYS A 195 -1.77 -14.51 8.39
N ASN A 196 -1.20 -14.70 7.22
CA ASN A 196 -0.16 -13.79 6.72
C ASN A 196 -0.62 -12.32 6.80
N ASP A 197 0.24 -11.44 7.31
CA ASP A 197 -0.02 -10.02 7.43
C ASP A 197 0.24 -9.28 6.11
N ILE A 198 1.22 -9.75 5.31
CA ILE A 198 1.38 -9.25 3.94
C ILE A 198 0.08 -9.53 3.21
N CYS A 199 -0.58 -8.47 2.73
CA CYS A 199 -1.92 -8.59 2.20
C CYS A 199 -1.94 -9.33 0.85
N TYR A 200 -3.09 -9.96 0.55
CA TYR A 200 -3.30 -10.67 -0.72
C TYR A 200 -2.97 -9.79 -1.94
N ALA A 201 -3.30 -8.50 -1.88
CA ALA A 201 -3.08 -7.59 -2.99
C ALA A 201 -1.58 -7.35 -3.25
N THR A 202 -0.79 -7.25 -2.20
CA THR A 202 0.67 -7.16 -2.28
C THR A 202 1.26 -8.44 -2.84
N THR A 203 0.91 -9.59 -2.25
CA THR A 203 1.41 -10.90 -2.72
C THR A 203 1.06 -11.15 -4.18
N ASN A 204 -0.20 -10.95 -4.56
CA ASN A 204 -0.66 -11.23 -5.92
C ASN A 204 0.05 -10.37 -6.97
N ARG A 205 0.27 -9.08 -6.67
CA ARG A 205 0.97 -8.19 -7.60
C ARG A 205 2.44 -8.53 -7.72
N GLN A 206 3.10 -8.89 -6.62
CA GLN A 206 4.48 -9.38 -6.66
C GLN A 206 4.58 -10.67 -7.49
N GLU A 207 3.71 -11.66 -7.26
CA GLU A 207 3.70 -12.90 -8.03
C GLU A 207 3.39 -12.68 -9.52
N ALA A 208 2.50 -11.73 -9.85
CA ALA A 208 2.23 -11.37 -11.24
C ALA A 208 3.46 -10.76 -11.93
N VAL A 209 4.21 -9.90 -11.24
CA VAL A 209 5.47 -9.33 -11.74
C VAL A 209 6.53 -10.42 -11.92
N LYS A 210 6.73 -11.30 -10.93
CA LYS A 210 7.69 -12.42 -10.99
C LYS A 210 7.49 -13.28 -12.23
N LYS A 211 6.24 -13.52 -12.64
CA LYS A 211 5.91 -14.35 -13.81
C LYS A 211 6.40 -13.81 -15.14
N ILE A 212 6.53 -12.51 -15.29
CA ILE A 212 6.85 -11.90 -16.58
C ILE A 212 8.16 -11.11 -16.58
N ALA A 213 8.74 -10.83 -15.41
CA ALA A 213 9.90 -9.96 -15.30
C ALA A 213 11.10 -10.41 -16.14
N SER A 214 11.40 -11.72 -16.17
CA SER A 214 12.51 -12.29 -16.95
C SER A 214 12.35 -12.14 -18.47
N ASN A 215 11.14 -11.90 -18.95
CA ASN A 215 10.86 -11.69 -20.38
C ASN A 215 10.99 -10.21 -20.79
N CYS A 216 11.25 -9.30 -19.86
CA CYS A 216 11.19 -7.88 -20.10
C CYS A 216 12.57 -7.23 -20.06
N ASP A 217 12.90 -6.48 -21.11
CA ASP A 217 14.09 -5.62 -21.12
C ASP A 217 13.90 -4.42 -20.20
N TYR A 218 12.67 -3.91 -20.15
CA TYR A 218 12.29 -2.78 -19.33
C TYR A 218 10.97 -3.06 -18.61
N PHE A 219 10.89 -2.70 -17.32
CA PHE A 219 9.68 -2.87 -16.53
C PHE A 219 9.17 -1.54 -15.98
N LEU A 220 7.92 -1.20 -16.27
CA LEU A 220 7.26 0.03 -15.85
C LEU A 220 6.27 -0.27 -14.75
N VAL A 221 6.48 0.31 -13.58
CA VAL A 221 5.56 0.22 -12.45
C VAL A 221 4.85 1.56 -12.28
N ILE A 222 3.56 1.61 -12.59
CA ILE A 222 2.76 2.80 -12.34
C ILE A 222 2.45 2.87 -10.84
N GLY A 223 2.88 3.98 -10.20
CA GLY A 223 2.80 4.11 -8.75
C GLY A 223 3.25 5.46 -8.25
N ALA A 224 3.55 5.53 -6.95
CA ALA A 224 4.07 6.72 -6.29
C ALA A 224 5.32 6.38 -5.47
N SER A 225 6.26 7.33 -5.37
CA SER A 225 7.54 7.14 -4.66
C SER A 225 7.37 6.98 -3.14
N ASN A 226 6.28 7.51 -2.58
CA ASN A 226 5.92 7.33 -1.17
C ASN A 226 5.09 6.06 -0.91
N SER A 227 4.80 5.25 -1.94
CA SER A 227 4.06 3.99 -1.82
C SER A 227 5.02 2.81 -1.69
N SER A 228 5.04 2.17 -0.52
CA SER A 228 5.81 0.95 -0.27
C SER A 228 5.48 -0.14 -1.30
N ASN A 229 4.20 -0.37 -1.62
CA ASN A 229 3.81 -1.35 -2.63
C ASN A 229 4.42 -1.04 -4.02
N SER A 230 4.47 0.25 -4.42
CA SER A 230 5.06 0.64 -5.71
C SER A 230 6.55 0.36 -5.77
N LEU A 231 7.30 0.73 -4.73
CA LEU A 231 8.74 0.52 -4.65
C LEU A 231 9.08 -0.98 -4.65
N ARG A 232 8.34 -1.78 -3.88
CA ARG A 232 8.55 -3.25 -3.84
C ARG A 232 8.32 -3.89 -5.20
N LEU A 233 7.35 -3.44 -6.00
CA LEU A 233 7.14 -3.97 -7.36
C LEU A 233 8.30 -3.66 -8.31
N VAL A 234 8.93 -2.48 -8.18
CA VAL A 234 10.15 -2.13 -8.94
C VAL A 234 11.30 -3.06 -8.57
N GLU A 235 11.49 -3.30 -7.28
CA GLU A 235 12.55 -4.20 -6.78
C GLU A 235 12.31 -5.64 -7.22
N VAL A 236 11.08 -6.15 -7.08
CA VAL A 236 10.71 -7.50 -7.54
C VAL A 236 10.98 -7.64 -9.04
N ALA A 237 10.61 -6.66 -9.87
CA ALA A 237 10.88 -6.72 -11.30
C ALA A 237 12.38 -6.84 -11.61
N LYS A 238 13.24 -6.08 -10.89
CA LYS A 238 14.70 -6.15 -11.02
C LYS A 238 15.25 -7.52 -10.57
N ASN A 239 14.83 -7.96 -9.38
CA ASN A 239 15.34 -9.20 -8.76
C ASN A 239 14.93 -10.45 -9.53
N TYR A 240 13.82 -10.40 -10.28
CA TYR A 240 13.30 -11.51 -11.07
C TYR A 240 13.59 -11.41 -12.57
N GLY A 241 14.61 -10.64 -12.96
CA GLY A 241 15.27 -10.75 -14.26
C GLY A 241 14.94 -9.67 -15.27
N SER A 242 14.16 -8.66 -14.96
CA SER A 242 14.05 -7.50 -15.84
C SER A 242 15.38 -6.73 -15.85
N LYS A 243 15.92 -6.41 -17.03
CA LYS A 243 17.20 -5.70 -17.15
C LYS A 243 17.16 -4.30 -16.54
N LYS A 244 16.01 -3.63 -16.65
CA LYS A 244 15.72 -2.34 -15.99
C LYS A 244 14.29 -2.31 -15.48
N ALA A 245 14.06 -1.70 -14.34
CA ALA A 245 12.73 -1.40 -13.83
C ALA A 245 12.68 0.01 -13.24
N ILE A 246 11.62 0.74 -13.56
CA ILE A 246 11.41 2.10 -13.07
C ILE A 246 10.00 2.30 -12.54
N LEU A 247 9.88 3.25 -11.61
CA LEU A 247 8.62 3.79 -11.18
C LEU A 247 8.15 4.87 -12.17
N VAL A 248 6.89 4.83 -12.55
CA VAL A 248 6.22 5.83 -13.39
C VAL A 248 5.16 6.52 -12.54
N GLU A 249 5.51 7.69 -12.00
CA GLU A 249 4.57 8.49 -11.19
C GLU A 249 3.66 9.34 -12.07
N ASP A 250 4.18 9.83 -13.19
CA ASP A 250 3.45 10.60 -14.17
C ASP A 250 3.69 10.03 -15.58
N VAL A 251 2.63 9.55 -16.18
CA VAL A 251 2.65 8.98 -17.52
C VAL A 251 3.00 10.04 -18.58
N ASP A 252 2.59 11.30 -18.37
CA ASP A 252 2.81 12.36 -19.36
C ASP A 252 4.28 12.74 -19.46
N SER A 253 5.00 12.71 -18.33
CA SER A 253 6.42 13.06 -18.26
C SER A 253 7.36 11.93 -18.72
N LEU A 254 6.85 10.72 -18.98
CA LEU A 254 7.68 9.59 -19.38
C LEU A 254 8.33 9.84 -20.75
N ASN A 255 9.68 9.85 -20.77
CA ASN A 255 10.45 9.97 -21.99
C ASN A 255 10.43 8.64 -22.75
N LEU A 256 9.87 8.61 -23.97
CA LEU A 256 9.77 7.39 -24.78
C LEU A 256 11.04 7.03 -25.54
N ASN A 257 12.01 7.93 -25.67
CA ASN A 257 13.29 7.65 -26.36
C ASN A 257 14.07 6.53 -25.65
N ILE A 258 13.82 6.31 -24.36
CA ILE A 258 14.45 5.20 -23.60
C ILE A 258 14.09 3.82 -24.16
N PHE A 259 13.07 3.72 -25.03
CA PHE A 259 12.60 2.47 -25.61
C PHE A 259 13.09 2.23 -27.04
N GLU A 260 13.91 3.11 -27.61
CA GLU A 260 14.37 2.98 -29.01
C GLU A 260 15.08 1.63 -29.30
N ASN A 261 15.80 1.09 -28.29
CA ASN A 261 16.52 -0.18 -28.40
C ASN A 261 15.93 -1.30 -27.52
N ILE A 262 14.65 -1.18 -27.15
CA ILE A 262 13.95 -2.13 -26.28
C ILE A 262 12.90 -2.87 -27.09
N GLU A 263 12.80 -4.19 -26.93
CA GLU A 263 11.80 -5.01 -27.62
C GLU A 263 10.64 -5.41 -26.69
N ASN A 264 10.95 -5.65 -25.41
CA ASN A 264 10.00 -6.22 -24.46
C ASN A 264 9.83 -5.30 -23.23
N ILE A 265 8.61 -4.84 -23.02
CA ILE A 265 8.26 -3.96 -21.89
C ILE A 265 7.23 -4.65 -21.00
N GLY A 266 7.57 -4.83 -19.71
CA GLY A 266 6.63 -5.22 -18.68
C GLY A 266 5.91 -4.00 -18.11
N ILE A 267 4.62 -4.11 -17.85
CA ILE A 267 3.81 -3.04 -17.24
C ILE A 267 2.98 -3.61 -16.10
N THR A 268 3.00 -2.94 -14.96
CA THR A 268 2.08 -3.16 -13.86
C THR A 268 1.64 -1.84 -13.22
N ALA A 269 0.67 -1.92 -12.32
CA ALA A 269 0.25 -0.79 -11.50
C ALA A 269 0.13 -1.23 -10.03
N SER A 270 0.60 -0.37 -9.13
CA SER A 270 0.54 -0.64 -7.70
C SER A 270 -0.91 -0.68 -7.18
N ALA A 271 -1.10 -1.22 -5.97
CA ALA A 271 -2.41 -1.36 -5.34
C ALA A 271 -3.15 -0.03 -5.10
N SER A 272 -2.45 1.10 -5.17
CA SER A 272 -3.00 2.46 -5.05
C SER A 272 -3.15 3.21 -6.38
N SER A 273 -2.83 2.59 -7.52
CA SER A 273 -2.86 3.23 -8.84
C SER A 273 -4.05 2.75 -9.66
N PRO A 274 -4.88 3.67 -10.20
CA PRO A 274 -6.05 3.29 -10.97
C PRO A 274 -5.69 2.76 -12.37
N GLU A 275 -6.48 1.83 -12.90
CA GLU A 275 -6.29 1.21 -14.22
C GLU A 275 -6.32 2.24 -15.37
N ILE A 276 -6.94 3.39 -15.17
CA ILE A 276 -6.95 4.48 -16.17
C ILE A 276 -5.53 4.96 -16.50
N LEU A 277 -4.60 4.93 -15.55
CA LEU A 277 -3.20 5.31 -15.78
C LEU A 277 -2.47 4.26 -16.63
N VAL A 278 -2.81 2.98 -16.50
CA VAL A 278 -2.28 1.91 -17.37
C VAL A 278 -2.76 2.12 -18.80
N LYS A 279 -4.06 2.38 -18.97
CA LYS A 279 -4.63 2.70 -20.28
C LYS A 279 -3.96 3.90 -20.91
N LYS A 280 -3.80 5.00 -20.15
CA LYS A 280 -3.09 6.22 -20.60
C LYS A 280 -1.67 5.92 -21.07
N LEU A 281 -0.93 5.08 -20.33
CA LEU A 281 0.42 4.66 -20.71
C LEU A 281 0.41 3.85 -22.02
N ILE A 282 -0.50 2.89 -22.14
CA ILE A 282 -0.64 2.08 -23.35
C ILE A 282 -0.98 2.96 -24.56
N ASP A 283 -1.90 3.92 -24.42
CA ASP A 283 -2.28 4.83 -25.50
C ASP A 283 -1.11 5.74 -25.90
N LYS A 284 -0.33 6.24 -24.91
CA LYS A 284 0.89 7.01 -25.19
C LYS A 284 1.91 6.18 -25.98
N LEU A 285 2.10 4.91 -25.63
CA LEU A 285 3.00 4.00 -26.36
C LEU A 285 2.49 3.71 -27.76
N LYS A 286 1.18 3.44 -27.96
CA LYS A 286 0.57 3.19 -29.27
C LYS A 286 0.75 4.34 -30.27
N ASN A 287 0.80 5.57 -29.79
CA ASN A 287 1.01 6.73 -30.66
C ASN A 287 2.42 6.79 -31.25
N ASN A 288 3.38 6.02 -30.72
CA ASN A 288 4.79 6.05 -31.12
C ASN A 288 5.33 4.71 -31.61
N PHE A 289 4.67 3.60 -31.25
CA PHE A 289 5.12 2.24 -31.52
C PHE A 289 3.98 1.35 -32.01
N ASP A 290 4.31 0.29 -32.73
CA ASP A 290 3.37 -0.79 -33.02
C ASP A 290 3.38 -1.80 -31.86
N LEU A 291 2.26 -1.94 -31.14
CA LEU A 291 2.21 -2.69 -29.89
C LEU A 291 1.59 -4.08 -30.06
N LYS A 292 2.33 -5.08 -29.61
CA LYS A 292 1.81 -6.44 -29.41
C LYS A 292 1.60 -6.68 -27.91
N ILE A 293 0.34 -6.69 -27.48
CA ILE A 293 -0.03 -6.75 -26.05
C ILE A 293 -0.30 -8.19 -25.64
N ASN A 294 0.42 -8.65 -24.61
CA ASN A 294 0.27 -9.95 -23.96
C ASN A 294 -0.14 -9.72 -22.50
N GLU A 295 -1.30 -10.21 -22.10
CA GLU A 295 -1.77 -10.09 -20.73
C GLU A 295 -1.58 -11.39 -19.96
N ALA A 296 -0.80 -11.34 -18.89
CA ALA A 296 -0.51 -12.47 -18.01
C ALA A 296 -1.25 -12.33 -16.69
N HIS A 297 -2.24 -13.18 -16.44
CA HIS A 297 -2.96 -13.22 -15.17
C HIS A 297 -2.36 -14.25 -14.22
N TYR A 298 -2.04 -13.81 -12.98
CA TYR A 298 -1.67 -14.72 -11.89
C TYR A 298 -2.92 -15.37 -11.31
N GLN A 299 -3.88 -14.53 -10.85
CA GLN A 299 -5.18 -15.00 -10.35
C GLN A 299 -6.21 -13.87 -10.37
N LYS A 300 -7.52 -14.22 -10.25
CA LYS A 300 -8.59 -13.24 -10.07
C LYS A 300 -8.78 -12.89 -8.60
N GLU A 301 -8.82 -11.61 -8.30
CA GLU A 301 -9.18 -11.11 -6.98
C GLU A 301 -10.71 -11.00 -6.85
N LYS A 302 -11.28 -11.56 -5.78
CA LYS A 302 -12.75 -11.53 -5.50
C LYS A 302 -13.04 -10.85 -4.16
N VAL A 303 -12.04 -10.17 -3.60
CA VAL A 303 -12.17 -9.49 -2.30
C VAL A 303 -12.93 -8.18 -2.50
N TYR A 304 -13.89 -7.94 -1.63
CA TYR A 304 -14.66 -6.71 -1.56
C TYR A 304 -14.84 -6.29 -0.11
N PHE A 305 -14.64 -5.02 0.21
CA PHE A 305 -14.89 -4.45 1.52
C PHE A 305 -16.02 -3.41 1.46
N LYS A 306 -17.05 -3.62 2.25
CA LYS A 306 -18.21 -2.73 2.30
C LYS A 306 -17.86 -1.38 2.93
N VAL A 307 -18.38 -0.31 2.35
CA VAL A 307 -18.42 1.01 2.99
C VAL A 307 -19.36 0.97 4.20
N PRO A 308 -19.02 1.62 5.32
CA PRO A 308 -19.89 1.68 6.49
C PRO A 308 -21.28 2.23 6.15
N GLN A 309 -22.32 1.58 6.69
CA GLN A 309 -23.71 1.93 6.39
C GLN A 309 -24.06 3.38 6.78
N LYS A 310 -23.37 3.92 7.80
CA LYS A 310 -23.49 5.32 8.24
C LYS A 310 -23.08 6.35 7.17
N LEU A 311 -22.26 5.95 6.18
CA LEU A 311 -21.88 6.82 5.04
C LEU A 311 -22.83 6.68 3.86
N LYS A 312 -23.55 5.57 3.72
CA LYS A 312 -24.51 5.41 2.63
C LYS A 312 -25.69 6.36 2.84
N SER A 313 -26.05 7.05 1.76
CA SER A 313 -27.25 7.91 1.68
C SER A 313 -28.51 7.08 1.62
#